data_58d95d29999db15ea9201ce6a25ff036
#
_entry.id   58d95d29999db15ea9201ce6a25ff036
#
_cell.length_a   1.000
_cell.length_b   1.000
_cell.length_c   1.000
_cell.angle_alpha   90.00
_cell.angle_beta   90.00
_cell.angle_gamma   90.00
#
_symmetry.space_group_name_H-M   'P 1'
#
loop_
_entity.id
_entity.type
_entity.pdbx_description
1 polymer ?
#
loop_
_entity_poly.entity_id
_entity_poly.type
_entity_poly.pdbx_seq_one_letter_code
_entity_poly.pdbx_strand_id
1 'polypeptide(L)'
;DNISINLVRGDPKEKVNTNLNIKLYREAVDYRNSLFYEKKIQGHKKFSGHKFATAARIILNDLVQKTFEQNNYSTPCYAGNLSGVMYPEGDVYPCEILDNSHKIGNIRDYSLNFKKLWLSKKAKEEVSFIKKTKCFCTHECFNHANIVFNAKYYPEIIKKSFDI
;
A
#
# COMPACT_ATOMS: atom_id res chain seq x y z
N ASP A 1 1.70 0.41 -20.86
CA ASP A 1 0.58 1.10 -20.18
C ASP A 1 0.24 0.39 -18.88
N ASN A 2 -0.03 1.16 -17.83
CA ASN A 2 -0.38 0.63 -16.51
C ASN A 2 -1.65 1.33 -16.02
N ILE A 3 -2.63 0.55 -15.59
CA ILE A 3 -3.90 1.04 -15.03
C ILE A 3 -3.91 0.76 -13.53
N SER A 4 -4.05 1.80 -12.73
CA SER A 4 -4.23 1.70 -11.27
C SER A 4 -5.71 1.93 -10.92
N ILE A 5 -6.26 1.03 -10.11
CA ILE A 5 -7.64 1.12 -9.62
C ILE A 5 -7.54 1.14 -8.11
N ASN A 6 -7.95 2.24 -7.50
CA ASN A 6 -7.84 2.46 -6.07
C ASN A 6 -9.22 2.74 -5.47
N LEU A 7 -9.49 2.29 -4.25
CA LEU A 7 -10.66 2.69 -3.50
C LEU A 7 -10.48 4.10 -2.95
N VAL A 8 -11.54 4.91 -3.03
CA VAL A 8 -11.60 6.18 -2.29
C VAL A 8 -11.65 5.88 -0.80
N ARG A 9 -10.88 6.62 -0.01
CA ARG A 9 -10.76 6.45 1.44
C ARG A 9 -10.44 7.76 2.13
N GLY A 10 -10.54 7.76 3.46
CA GLY A 10 -10.31 8.96 4.27
C GLY A 10 -11.46 9.97 4.14
N ASP A 11 -11.14 11.25 4.25
CA ASP A 11 -12.06 12.36 4.07
C ASP A 11 -11.79 13.06 2.72
N PRO A 12 -12.41 12.60 1.62
CA PRO A 12 -12.18 13.19 0.31
C PRO A 12 -12.78 14.60 0.26
N LYS A 13 -12.10 15.52 -0.44
CA LYS A 13 -12.58 16.91 -0.61
C LYS A 13 -13.97 16.97 -1.22
N GLU A 14 -14.26 16.08 -2.15
CA GLU A 14 -15.59 15.91 -2.72
C GLU A 14 -16.29 14.78 -1.97
N LYS A 15 -17.41 15.08 -1.33
CA LYS A 15 -18.25 14.07 -0.66
C LYS A 15 -18.99 13.19 -1.66
N VAL A 16 -18.35 12.85 -2.75
CA VAL A 16 -18.86 11.96 -3.77
C VAL A 16 -18.78 10.54 -3.25
N ASN A 17 -19.89 10.01 -2.78
CA ASN A 17 -20.06 8.59 -2.48
C ASN A 17 -19.03 7.98 -1.52
N THR A 18 -19.19 8.21 -0.24
CA THR A 18 -18.55 7.39 0.80
C THR A 18 -19.13 5.97 0.86
N ASN A 19 -20.25 5.73 0.18
CA ASN A 19 -20.86 4.39 0.08
C ASN A 19 -20.28 3.65 -1.13
N LEU A 20 -19.08 3.12 -0.95
CA LEU A 20 -18.34 2.42 -2.01
C LEU A 20 -19.00 1.08 -2.35
N ASN A 21 -19.33 0.89 -3.63
CA ASN A 21 -19.76 -0.40 -4.12
C ASN A 21 -18.54 -1.29 -4.44
N ILE A 22 -18.19 -2.15 -3.51
CA ILE A 22 -17.03 -3.05 -3.66
C ILE A 22 -17.16 -4.01 -4.86
N LYS A 23 -18.37 -4.30 -5.30
CA LYS A 23 -18.60 -5.13 -6.50
C LYS A 23 -18.10 -4.43 -7.76
N LEU A 24 -18.37 -3.13 -7.92
CA LEU A 24 -17.85 -2.34 -9.04
C LEU A 24 -16.32 -2.27 -9.03
N TYR A 25 -15.74 -2.14 -7.83
CA TYR A 25 -14.28 -2.22 -7.70
C TYR A 25 -13.76 -3.57 -8.20
N ARG A 26 -14.39 -4.68 -7.80
CA ARG A 26 -14.01 -6.02 -8.24
C ARG A 26 -14.13 -6.18 -9.77
N GLU A 27 -15.25 -5.79 -10.34
CA GLU A 27 -15.48 -5.84 -11.79
C GLU A 27 -14.40 -5.07 -12.58
N ALA A 28 -14.07 -3.85 -12.12
CA ALA A 28 -13.01 -3.05 -12.74
C ALA A 28 -11.63 -3.71 -12.63
N VAL A 29 -11.32 -4.29 -11.47
CA VAL A 29 -10.06 -5.03 -11.22
C VAL A 29 -10.00 -6.27 -12.11
N ASP A 30 -11.07 -7.05 -12.19
CA ASP A 30 -11.11 -8.27 -13.00
C ASP A 30 -10.98 -7.95 -14.49
N TYR A 31 -11.65 -6.91 -14.97
CA TYR A 31 -11.51 -6.44 -16.34
C TYR A 31 -10.06 -6.00 -16.63
N ARG A 32 -9.45 -5.20 -15.75
CA ARG A 32 -8.03 -4.85 -15.91
C ARG A 32 -7.12 -6.09 -15.91
N ASN A 33 -7.36 -7.06 -15.06
CA ASN A 33 -6.56 -8.28 -14.98
C ASN A 33 -6.71 -9.11 -16.27
N SER A 34 -7.92 -9.20 -16.84
CA SER A 34 -8.12 -9.88 -18.13
C SER A 34 -7.26 -9.26 -19.23
N LEU A 35 -7.13 -7.92 -19.24
CA LEU A 35 -6.29 -7.23 -20.22
C LEU A 35 -4.79 -7.59 -20.09
N PHE A 36 -4.32 -7.91 -18.86
CA PHE A 36 -2.96 -8.43 -18.67
C PHE A 36 -2.81 -9.84 -19.23
N TYR A 37 -3.75 -10.75 -18.91
CA TYR A 37 -3.71 -12.14 -19.39
C TYR A 37 -3.86 -12.22 -20.93
N GLU A 38 -4.67 -11.36 -21.51
CA GLU A 38 -4.83 -11.24 -22.96
C GLU A 38 -3.69 -10.46 -23.65
N LYS A 39 -2.68 -10.00 -22.88
CA LYS A 39 -1.53 -9.21 -23.37
C LYS A 39 -1.91 -7.90 -24.05
N LYS A 40 -3.11 -7.39 -23.80
CA LYS A 40 -3.59 -6.11 -24.33
C LYS A 40 -2.95 -4.91 -23.65
N ILE A 41 -2.56 -5.06 -22.39
CA ILE A 41 -1.78 -4.07 -21.64
C ILE A 41 -0.48 -4.71 -21.18
N GLN A 42 0.60 -3.93 -21.24
CA GLN A 42 1.94 -4.49 -21.04
C GLN A 42 2.48 -4.37 -19.61
N GLY A 43 1.78 -3.64 -18.73
CA GLY A 43 2.26 -3.39 -17.38
C GLY A 43 3.65 -2.74 -17.39
N HIS A 44 4.53 -3.26 -16.56
CA HIS A 44 5.89 -2.75 -16.39
C HIS A 44 6.93 -3.49 -17.27
N LYS A 45 6.62 -3.88 -18.50
CA LYS A 45 7.52 -4.70 -19.37
C LYS A 45 8.96 -4.22 -19.52
N LYS A 46 9.26 -2.96 -19.23
CA LYS A 46 10.62 -2.39 -19.31
C LYS A 46 11.55 -2.81 -18.15
N PHE A 47 11.06 -3.57 -17.21
CA PHE A 47 11.76 -3.94 -15.99
C PHE A 47 11.79 -5.47 -15.86
N SER A 48 12.95 -6.06 -15.58
CA SER A 48 13.14 -7.52 -15.55
C SER A 48 12.30 -8.27 -14.50
N GLY A 49 11.80 -7.57 -13.47
CA GLY A 49 10.89 -8.10 -12.45
C GLY A 49 9.40 -7.79 -12.70
N HIS A 50 9.01 -7.35 -13.90
CA HIS A 50 7.67 -6.85 -14.16
C HIS A 50 6.55 -7.88 -13.89
N LYS A 51 6.79 -9.15 -14.17
CA LYS A 51 5.82 -10.22 -13.90
C LYS A 51 5.56 -10.38 -12.40
N PHE A 52 6.62 -10.35 -11.59
CA PHE A 52 6.52 -10.37 -10.14
C PHE A 52 5.75 -9.15 -9.62
N ALA A 53 6.07 -7.95 -10.11
CA ALA A 53 5.38 -6.72 -9.71
C ALA A 53 3.90 -6.73 -10.11
N THR A 54 3.57 -7.26 -11.30
CA THR A 54 2.18 -7.39 -11.76
C THR A 54 1.42 -8.42 -10.92
N ALA A 55 2.01 -9.58 -10.63
CA ALA A 55 1.43 -10.60 -9.76
C ALA A 55 1.18 -10.06 -8.34
N ALA A 56 2.15 -9.33 -7.75
CA ALA A 56 1.98 -8.69 -6.46
C ALA A 56 0.83 -7.67 -6.46
N ARG A 57 0.61 -6.95 -7.57
CA ARG A 57 -0.52 -6.02 -7.71
C ARG A 57 -1.87 -6.73 -7.80
N ILE A 58 -1.95 -7.89 -8.44
CA ILE A 58 -3.18 -8.70 -8.46
C ILE A 58 -3.52 -9.14 -7.04
N ILE A 59 -2.56 -9.65 -6.30
CA ILE A 59 -2.73 -10.05 -4.89
C ILE A 59 -3.11 -8.84 -4.02
N LEU A 60 -2.53 -7.67 -4.28
CA LEU A 60 -2.89 -6.44 -3.59
C LEU A 60 -4.37 -6.11 -3.71
N ASN A 61 -4.95 -6.23 -4.91
CA ASN A 61 -6.36 -5.93 -5.09
C ASN A 61 -7.27 -6.95 -4.37
N ASP A 62 -6.88 -8.22 -4.36
CA ASP A 62 -7.57 -9.26 -3.59
C ASP A 62 -7.50 -8.96 -2.08
N LEU A 63 -6.34 -8.53 -1.58
CA LEU A 63 -6.15 -8.11 -0.19
C LEU A 63 -6.99 -6.87 0.17
N VAL A 64 -7.02 -5.86 -0.70
CA VAL A 64 -7.80 -4.63 -0.51
C VAL A 64 -9.29 -4.95 -0.42
N GLN A 65 -9.83 -5.74 -1.35
CA GLN A 65 -11.22 -6.18 -1.32
C GLN A 65 -11.53 -6.92 -0.02
N LYS A 66 -10.74 -7.94 0.31
CA LYS A 66 -10.92 -8.72 1.54
C LYS A 66 -10.89 -7.85 2.80
N THR A 67 -9.95 -6.91 2.86
CA THR A 67 -9.84 -5.99 3.99
C THR A 67 -11.07 -5.08 4.09
N PHE A 68 -11.58 -4.60 2.96
CA PHE A 68 -12.80 -3.79 2.90
C PHE A 68 -14.03 -4.57 3.39
N GLU A 69 -14.23 -5.78 2.86
CA GLU A 69 -15.41 -6.61 3.17
C GLU A 69 -15.42 -7.11 4.61
N GLN A 70 -14.26 -7.51 5.13
CA GLN A 70 -14.15 -8.13 6.45
C GLN A 70 -13.85 -7.12 7.56
N ASN A 71 -13.39 -5.92 7.19
CA ASN A 71 -12.94 -4.88 8.11
C ASN A 71 -12.01 -5.42 9.22
N ASN A 72 -11.05 -6.24 8.83
CA ASN A 72 -10.15 -6.88 9.77
C ASN A 72 -8.69 -6.91 9.32
N TYR A 73 -7.81 -7.15 10.30
CA TYR A 73 -6.38 -7.32 10.08
C TYR A 73 -6.09 -8.64 9.35
N SER A 74 -5.48 -8.58 8.17
CA SER A 74 -5.16 -9.72 7.33
C SER A 74 -3.67 -9.85 7.00
N THR A 75 -2.90 -8.76 7.11
CA THR A 75 -1.46 -8.73 6.83
C THR A 75 -0.75 -7.70 7.71
N PRO A 76 0.50 -7.94 8.12
CA PRO A 76 1.31 -6.95 8.84
C PRO A 76 1.48 -5.66 8.03
N CYS A 77 1.32 -4.51 8.69
CA CYS A 77 1.65 -3.22 8.11
C CYS A 77 3.09 -2.85 8.42
N TYR A 78 3.87 -2.53 7.37
CA TYR A 78 5.27 -2.11 7.50
C TYR A 78 5.47 -0.59 7.38
N ALA A 79 4.40 0.19 7.52
CA ALA A 79 4.48 1.65 7.60
C ALA A 79 5.38 2.09 8.76
N GLY A 80 6.16 3.14 8.55
CA GLY A 80 7.19 3.59 9.50
C GLY A 80 8.47 2.74 9.48
N ASN A 81 8.44 1.58 8.82
CA ASN A 81 9.59 0.68 8.70
C ASN A 81 10.13 0.63 7.26
N LEU A 82 9.29 0.27 6.29
CA LEU A 82 9.64 0.18 4.87
C LEU A 82 9.12 1.36 4.04
N SER A 83 8.14 2.08 4.54
CA SER A 83 7.49 3.20 3.85
C SER A 83 7.04 4.26 4.85
N GLY A 84 6.91 5.47 4.37
CA GLY A 84 6.41 6.62 5.12
C GLY A 84 6.11 7.77 4.18
N VAL A 85 5.66 8.89 4.72
CA VAL A 85 5.31 10.10 3.98
C VAL A 85 6.10 11.27 4.53
N MET A 86 6.64 12.08 3.64
CA MET A 86 7.21 13.38 3.98
C MET A 86 6.45 14.46 3.21
N TYR A 87 5.94 15.43 3.95
CA TYR A 87 5.21 16.58 3.40
C TYR A 87 6.17 17.73 3.02
N PRO A 88 5.73 18.69 2.19
CA PRO A 88 6.57 19.81 1.75
C PRO A 88 7.16 20.64 2.88
N GLU A 89 6.47 20.73 4.01
CA GLU A 89 6.91 21.41 5.22
C GLU A 89 8.05 20.69 5.94
N GLY A 90 8.39 19.49 5.48
CA GLY A 90 9.43 18.63 6.05
C GLY A 90 8.93 17.72 7.16
N ASP A 91 7.66 17.67 7.42
CA ASP A 91 7.04 16.77 8.39
C ASP A 91 7.01 15.34 7.88
N VAL A 92 7.42 14.40 8.73
CA VAL A 92 7.54 12.98 8.37
C VAL A 92 6.59 12.18 9.25
N TYR A 93 5.83 11.30 8.59
CA TYR A 93 4.85 10.40 9.20
C TYR A 93 5.12 8.96 8.77
N PRO A 94 4.73 7.97 9.61
CA PRO A 94 4.83 6.56 9.21
C PRO A 94 3.85 6.22 8.08
N CYS A 95 2.70 6.91 8.03
CA CYS A 95 1.61 6.67 7.08
C CYS A 95 0.79 7.95 6.90
N GLU A 96 0.15 8.13 5.75
CA GLU A 96 -0.74 9.28 5.47
C GLU A 96 -2.17 9.11 6.02
N ILE A 97 -2.54 7.91 6.49
CA ILE A 97 -3.88 7.63 7.05
C ILE A 97 -3.94 7.91 8.54
N LEU A 98 -2.81 7.80 9.23
CA LEU A 98 -2.72 8.11 10.66
C LEU A 98 -2.79 9.62 10.87
N ASP A 99 -3.45 10.03 11.95
CA ASP A 99 -3.61 11.45 12.30
C ASP A 99 -2.30 12.13 12.70
N ASN A 100 -2.37 13.45 12.91
CA ASN A 100 -1.20 14.28 13.19
C ASN A 100 -0.44 13.91 14.48
N SER A 101 -1.04 13.16 15.41
CA SER A 101 -0.38 12.71 16.63
C SER A 101 0.74 11.70 16.35
N HIS A 102 0.68 11.04 15.20
CA HIS A 102 1.64 10.04 14.73
C HIS A 102 2.82 10.61 13.94
N LYS A 103 3.00 11.93 13.96
CA LYS A 103 4.17 12.58 13.35
C LYS A 103 5.46 12.07 13.99
N ILE A 104 6.38 11.58 13.15
CA ILE A 104 7.71 11.13 13.59
C ILE A 104 8.58 12.33 13.96
N GLY A 105 8.52 13.39 13.16
CA GLY A 105 9.27 14.63 13.37
C GLY A 105 9.34 15.49 12.12
N ASN A 106 10.10 16.59 12.17
CA ASN A 106 10.39 17.40 11.00
C ASN A 106 11.85 17.19 10.59
N ILE A 107 12.11 16.98 9.31
CA ILE A 107 13.46 16.69 8.78
C ILE A 107 14.45 17.82 9.07
N ARG A 108 13.98 19.09 9.19
CA ARG A 108 14.79 20.25 9.50
C ARG A 108 15.36 20.21 10.92
N ASP A 109 14.63 19.62 11.88
CA ASP A 109 15.09 19.44 13.27
C ASP A 109 16.24 18.42 13.36
N TYR A 110 16.47 17.66 12.32
CA TYR A 110 17.53 16.66 12.19
C TYR A 110 18.64 17.11 11.22
N SER A 111 18.74 18.42 10.91
CA SER A 111 19.73 18.95 9.95
C SER A 111 19.65 18.25 8.58
N LEU A 112 18.43 17.96 8.11
CA LEU A 112 18.10 17.26 6.88
C LEU A 112 18.66 15.82 6.83
N ASN A 113 19.04 15.24 7.95
CA ASN A 113 19.52 13.86 8.05
C ASN A 113 18.31 12.90 8.23
N PHE A 114 17.78 12.43 7.13
CA PHE A 114 16.62 11.51 7.14
C PHE A 114 16.89 10.24 7.94
N LYS A 115 18.08 9.64 7.81
CA LYS A 115 18.44 8.42 8.55
C LYS A 115 18.37 8.63 10.06
N LYS A 116 18.83 9.79 10.56
CA LYS A 116 18.79 10.11 11.98
C LYS A 116 17.34 10.27 12.48
N LEU A 117 16.48 10.91 11.68
CA LEU A 117 15.06 11.03 11.98
C LEU A 117 14.36 9.67 11.93
N TRP A 118 14.55 8.89 10.85
CA TRP A 118 13.88 7.60 10.62
C TRP A 118 14.27 6.52 11.64
N LEU A 119 15.44 6.61 12.24
CA LEU A 119 15.92 5.69 13.28
C LEU A 119 15.76 6.27 14.70
N SER A 120 15.08 7.40 14.85
CA SER A 120 14.84 8.05 16.15
C SER A 120 13.98 7.18 17.09
N LYS A 121 13.96 7.56 18.36
CA LYS A 121 13.10 6.93 19.37
C LYS A 121 11.63 7.04 18.97
N LYS A 122 11.18 8.22 18.50
CA LYS A 122 9.80 8.47 18.08
C LYS A 122 9.43 7.58 16.90
N ALA A 123 10.30 7.44 15.88
CA ALA A 123 10.04 6.53 14.76
C ALA A 123 9.84 5.07 15.23
N LYS A 124 10.66 4.60 16.14
CA LYS A 124 10.53 3.24 16.72
C LYS A 124 9.23 3.07 17.53
N GLU A 125 8.81 4.09 18.24
CA GLU A 125 7.53 4.11 18.97
C GLU A 125 6.36 3.97 18.00
N GLU A 126 6.36 4.71 16.88
CA GLU A 126 5.32 4.62 15.84
C GLU A 126 5.26 3.23 15.18
N VAL A 127 6.42 2.65 14.85
CA VAL A 127 6.48 1.27 14.33
C VAL A 127 5.90 0.28 15.36
N SER A 128 6.24 0.47 16.65
CA SER A 128 5.71 -0.37 17.72
C SER A 128 4.19 -0.21 17.88
N PHE A 129 3.68 1.01 17.78
CA PHE A 129 2.25 1.30 17.79
C PHE A 129 1.53 0.54 16.66
N ILE A 130 1.97 0.72 15.40
CA ILE A 130 1.40 0.06 14.22
C ILE A 130 1.35 -1.46 14.40
N LYS A 131 2.42 -2.04 14.92
CA LYS A 131 2.50 -3.49 15.16
C LYS A 131 1.57 -3.95 16.28
N LYS A 132 1.55 -3.25 17.42
CA LYS A 132 0.75 -3.61 18.61
C LYS A 132 -0.75 -3.48 18.36
N THR A 133 -1.16 -2.44 17.65
CA THR A 133 -2.57 -2.19 17.32
C THR A 133 -3.06 -3.07 16.17
N LYS A 134 -2.16 -3.83 15.53
CA LYS A 134 -2.47 -4.57 14.30
C LYS A 134 -3.10 -3.65 13.26
N CYS A 135 -2.50 -2.47 13.06
CA CYS A 135 -3.00 -1.48 12.12
C CYS A 135 -3.21 -2.09 10.74
N PHE A 136 -4.37 -1.84 10.15
CA PHE A 136 -4.73 -2.30 8.80
C PHE A 136 -5.58 -1.26 8.08
N CYS A 137 -5.57 -1.30 6.77
CA CYS A 137 -6.35 -0.41 5.91
C CYS A 137 -6.39 -0.94 4.48
N THR A 138 -7.12 -0.25 3.61
CA THR A 138 -7.20 -0.53 2.18
C THR A 138 -6.21 0.30 1.34
N HIS A 139 -5.22 0.96 1.98
CA HIS A 139 -4.29 1.85 1.29
C HIS A 139 -3.29 1.07 0.42
N GLU A 140 -3.46 1.12 -0.89
CA GLU A 140 -2.73 0.31 -1.86
C GLU A 140 -1.22 0.55 -1.84
N CYS A 141 -0.76 1.81 -1.70
CA CYS A 141 0.67 2.12 -1.70
C CYS A 141 1.41 1.41 -0.57
N PHE A 142 0.84 1.44 0.65
CA PHE A 142 1.44 0.78 1.81
C PHE A 142 1.24 -0.74 1.77
N ASN A 143 0.06 -1.21 1.36
CA ASN A 143 -0.21 -2.63 1.23
C ASN A 143 0.61 -3.31 0.14
N HIS A 144 1.03 -2.58 -0.90
CA HIS A 144 1.97 -3.11 -1.90
C HIS A 144 3.31 -3.49 -1.25
N ALA A 145 3.88 -2.60 -0.43
CA ALA A 145 5.09 -2.91 0.34
C ALA A 145 4.87 -4.09 1.31
N ASN A 146 3.71 -4.13 1.98
CA ASN A 146 3.34 -5.21 2.89
C ASN A 146 3.29 -6.59 2.20
N ILE A 147 2.92 -6.65 0.93
CA ILE A 147 2.90 -7.88 0.13
C ILE A 147 4.29 -8.24 -0.36
N VAL A 148 4.99 -7.29 -0.99
CA VAL A 148 6.29 -7.54 -1.62
C VAL A 148 7.36 -7.95 -0.62
N PHE A 149 7.32 -7.43 0.60
CA PHE A 149 8.29 -7.72 1.66
C PHE A 149 7.81 -8.75 2.69
N ASN A 150 6.74 -9.48 2.38
CA ASN A 150 6.25 -10.55 3.24
C ASN A 150 6.32 -11.91 2.53
N ALA A 151 7.22 -12.76 2.99
CA ALA A 151 7.48 -14.08 2.40
C ALA A 151 6.22 -14.97 2.30
N LYS A 152 5.19 -14.71 3.13
CA LYS A 152 3.89 -15.41 3.06
C LYS A 152 3.26 -15.35 1.65
N TYR A 153 3.49 -14.26 0.92
CA TYR A 153 2.89 -14.06 -0.40
C TYR A 153 3.74 -14.61 -1.56
N TYR A 154 5.00 -14.98 -1.33
CA TYR A 154 5.90 -15.40 -2.40
C TYR A 154 5.41 -16.60 -3.20
N PRO A 155 4.88 -17.68 -2.59
CA PRO A 155 4.37 -18.80 -3.38
C PRO A 155 3.26 -18.37 -4.35
N GLU A 156 2.35 -17.51 -3.90
CA GLU A 156 1.25 -17.02 -4.73
C GLU A 156 1.74 -16.03 -5.81
N ILE A 157 2.66 -15.12 -5.46
CA ILE A 157 3.27 -14.19 -6.43
C ILE A 157 3.98 -14.98 -7.54
N ILE A 158 4.77 -15.99 -7.17
CA ILE A 158 5.50 -16.83 -8.11
C ILE A 158 4.50 -17.54 -9.03
N LYS A 159 3.49 -18.21 -8.46
CA LYS A 159 2.45 -18.88 -9.25
C LYS A 159 1.80 -17.93 -10.26
N LYS A 160 1.26 -16.81 -9.80
CA LYS A 160 0.60 -15.82 -10.66
C LYS A 160 1.54 -15.20 -11.71
N SER A 161 2.85 -15.13 -11.43
CA SER A 161 3.82 -14.57 -12.38
C SER A 161 4.07 -15.46 -13.60
N PHE A 162 3.76 -16.76 -13.52
CA PHE A 162 3.81 -17.65 -14.68
C PHE A 162 2.61 -17.50 -15.60
N ASP A 163 1.47 -17.04 -15.08
CA ASP A 163 0.22 -16.87 -15.84
C ASP A 163 0.21 -15.54 -16.66
N ILE A 164 1.15 -14.62 -16.39
CA ILE A 164 1.33 -13.32 -17.04
C ILE A 164 2.49 -13.41 -18.04
#